data_95a0d1478a8598e032e4a272101e86d4
#
_entry.id   95a0d1478a8598e032e4a272101e86d4
#
_cell.length_a   1.000
_cell.length_b   1.000
_cell.length_c   1.000
_cell.angle_alpha   90.00
_cell.angle_beta   90.00
_cell.angle_gamma   90.00
#
_symmetry.space_group_name_H-M   'P 1'
#
loop_
_entity.id
_entity.type
_entity.pdbx_description
1 polymer ?
#
loop_
_entity_poly.entity_id
_entity_poly.type
_entity_poly.pdbx_seq_one_letter_code
_entity_poly.pdbx_strand_id
1 'polypeptide(L)'
;MGEVQKNVYELAQERLHIIFKEFDNICVSFSGGKDSGVLLNLCIDYIRRNNLKRKLSVYHMDYEIQYSMTIDYVDRILEANKDILEVYRVCVPFKVTTCTSMYQNYWRPWDPEMRDIWVRNIPEGSMTVENFPFYTDAMWDYEFQMRFAQWIHTKNDAVRTCCLIG
;
A
#
# COMPACT_ATOMS: atom_id res chain seq x y z
N MET A 1 -23.22 20.96 31.02
CA MET A 1 -21.85 20.69 30.66
C MET A 1 -21.83 20.47 29.17
N GLY A 2 -21.28 21.41 28.36
CA GLY A 2 -21.21 21.26 26.91
C GLY A 2 -20.23 20.13 26.58
N GLU A 3 -20.65 19.20 25.71
CA GLU A 3 -19.73 18.22 25.12
C GLU A 3 -18.59 18.97 24.44
N VAL A 4 -17.37 18.68 24.82
CA VAL A 4 -16.17 19.17 24.13
C VAL A 4 -16.20 18.53 22.76
N GLN A 5 -16.49 19.30 21.71
CA GLN A 5 -16.57 18.81 20.34
C GLN A 5 -15.14 18.51 19.87
N LYS A 6 -14.82 17.21 19.72
CA LYS A 6 -13.52 16.75 19.23
C LYS A 6 -13.34 17.14 17.77
N ASN A 7 -12.14 17.56 17.41
CA ASN A 7 -11.79 17.81 16.02
C ASN A 7 -11.48 16.50 15.26
N VAL A 8 -11.37 16.58 13.94
CA VAL A 8 -11.14 15.41 13.07
C VAL A 8 -9.84 14.67 13.41
N TYR A 9 -8.79 15.38 13.78
CA TYR A 9 -7.51 14.78 14.16
C TYR A 9 -7.65 13.96 15.46
N GLU A 10 -8.30 14.50 16.48
CA GLU A 10 -8.56 13.79 17.74
C GLU A 10 -9.36 12.52 17.53
N LEU A 11 -10.41 12.59 16.68
CA LEU A 11 -11.21 11.42 16.31
C LEU A 11 -10.39 10.38 15.52
N ALA A 12 -9.50 10.81 14.65
CA ALA A 12 -8.59 9.92 13.92
C ALA A 12 -7.63 9.21 14.89
N GLN A 13 -7.07 9.93 15.86
CA GLN A 13 -6.19 9.33 16.89
C GLN A 13 -6.91 8.29 17.74
N GLU A 14 -8.16 8.52 18.11
CA GLU A 14 -8.98 7.53 18.84
C GLU A 14 -9.22 6.26 18.02
N ARG A 15 -9.52 6.41 16.72
CA ARG A 15 -9.66 5.26 15.81
C ARG A 15 -8.35 4.49 15.68
N LEU A 16 -7.24 5.17 15.51
CA LEU A 16 -5.93 4.52 15.47
C LEU A 16 -5.62 3.79 16.77
N HIS A 17 -5.96 4.37 17.93
CA HIS A 17 -5.81 3.69 19.21
C HIS A 17 -6.54 2.35 19.24
N ILE A 18 -7.79 2.31 18.77
CA ILE A 18 -8.58 1.08 18.69
C ILE A 18 -7.92 0.08 17.71
N ILE A 19 -7.52 0.55 16.52
CA ILE A 19 -6.91 -0.29 15.48
C ILE A 19 -5.61 -0.91 15.98
N PHE A 20 -4.71 -0.09 16.53
CA PHE A 20 -3.41 -0.58 17.02
C PHE A 20 -3.51 -1.49 18.25
N LYS A 21 -4.60 -1.39 19.02
CA LYS A 21 -4.89 -2.26 20.15
C LYS A 21 -5.51 -3.60 19.74
N GLU A 22 -6.44 -3.55 18.78
CA GLU A 22 -7.27 -4.72 18.44
C GLU A 22 -6.67 -5.59 17.32
N PHE A 23 -5.75 -5.05 16.52
CA PHE A 23 -5.15 -5.76 15.38
C PHE A 23 -3.65 -5.93 15.57
N ASP A 24 -3.20 -7.15 15.46
CA ASP A 24 -1.79 -7.52 15.53
C ASP A 24 -1.06 -7.33 14.19
N ASN A 25 -1.78 -7.36 13.07
CA ASN A 25 -1.25 -7.05 11.75
C ASN A 25 -2.02 -5.86 11.13
N ILE A 26 -1.29 -4.77 10.84
CA ILE A 26 -1.87 -3.58 10.23
C ILE A 26 -1.10 -3.29 8.94
N CYS A 27 -1.85 -3.18 7.84
CA CYS A 27 -1.31 -2.87 6.52
C CYS A 27 -1.95 -1.59 5.98
N VAL A 28 -1.14 -0.61 5.59
CA VAL A 28 -1.61 0.62 4.95
C VAL A 28 -1.44 0.51 3.45
N SER A 29 -2.52 0.70 2.69
CA SER A 29 -2.45 0.88 1.24
C SER A 29 -1.99 2.30 0.94
N PHE A 30 -0.79 2.43 0.37
CA PHE A 30 -0.17 3.71 0.07
C PHE A 30 -0.01 3.93 -1.43
N SER A 31 -0.89 4.72 -2.03
CA SER A 31 -0.85 5.03 -3.46
C SER A 31 0.13 6.15 -3.84
N GLY A 32 0.65 6.89 -2.85
CA GLY A 32 1.38 8.14 -3.07
C GLY A 32 0.48 9.36 -3.25
N GLY A 33 -0.84 9.18 -3.23
CA GLY A 33 -1.81 10.27 -3.24
C GLY A 33 -1.94 10.96 -1.88
N LYS A 34 -2.62 12.10 -1.87
CA LYS A 34 -2.78 12.96 -0.69
C LYS A 34 -3.41 12.20 0.49
N ASP A 35 -4.52 11.50 0.27
CA ASP A 35 -5.31 10.91 1.36
C ASP A 35 -4.59 9.68 1.94
N SER A 36 -4.03 8.81 1.10
CA SER A 36 -3.20 7.69 1.56
C SER A 36 -1.92 8.16 2.25
N GLY A 37 -1.35 9.30 1.81
CA GLY A 37 -0.20 9.94 2.46
C GLY A 37 -0.54 10.46 3.85
N VAL A 38 -1.69 11.12 4.02
CA VAL A 38 -2.17 11.56 5.34
C VAL A 38 -2.35 10.37 6.27
N LEU A 39 -3.04 9.33 5.80
CA LEU A 39 -3.29 8.12 6.59
C LEU A 39 -1.99 7.44 7.04
N LEU A 40 -1.03 7.26 6.12
CA LEU A 40 0.27 6.67 6.44
C LEU A 40 1.02 7.50 7.49
N ASN A 41 1.06 8.83 7.33
CA ASN A 41 1.73 9.71 8.28
C ASN A 41 1.06 9.70 9.66
N LEU A 42 -0.28 9.62 9.74
CA LEU A 42 -0.99 9.47 11.01
C LEU A 42 -0.63 8.16 11.72
N CYS A 43 -0.49 7.06 10.98
CA CYS A 43 -0.05 5.77 11.54
C CYS A 43 1.40 5.83 12.03
N ILE A 44 2.30 6.43 11.25
CA ILE A 44 3.72 6.65 11.62
C ILE A 44 3.81 7.47 12.89
N ASP A 45 3.11 8.61 12.94
CA ASP A 45 3.07 9.49 14.11
C ASP A 45 2.54 8.77 15.36
N TYR A 46 1.48 7.97 15.19
CA TYR A 46 0.91 7.16 16.27
C TYR A 46 1.93 6.15 16.82
N ILE A 47 2.64 5.42 15.96
CA ILE A 47 3.69 4.47 16.37
C ILE A 47 4.80 5.20 17.13
N ARG A 48 5.30 6.33 16.62
CA ARG A 48 6.39 7.09 17.22
C ARG A 48 6.00 7.69 18.56
N ARG A 49 4.84 8.33 18.67
CA ARG A 49 4.35 8.93 19.92
C ARG A 49 4.10 7.92 21.02
N ASN A 50 3.61 6.73 20.65
CA ASN A 50 3.34 5.68 21.64
C ASN A 50 4.53 4.72 21.81
N ASN A 51 5.68 5.02 21.18
CA ASN A 51 6.91 4.22 21.26
C ASN A 51 6.68 2.72 21.03
N LEU A 52 5.82 2.40 20.04
CA LEU A 52 5.46 1.03 19.72
C LEU A 52 6.62 0.31 19.03
N LYS A 53 6.90 -0.93 19.44
CA LYS A 53 8.02 -1.76 18.92
C LYS A 53 7.61 -2.67 17.77
N ARG A 54 6.51 -2.37 17.08
CA ARG A 54 6.02 -3.15 15.95
C ARG A 54 6.30 -2.46 14.61
N LYS A 55 6.48 -3.25 13.56
CA LYS A 55 6.51 -2.74 12.20
C LYS A 55 5.10 -2.47 11.69
N LEU A 56 4.97 -1.48 10.82
CA LEU A 56 3.77 -1.19 10.06
C LEU A 56 3.97 -1.68 8.63
N SER A 57 3.12 -2.60 8.19
CA SER A 57 3.14 -3.04 6.79
C SER A 57 2.61 -1.94 5.88
N VAL A 58 3.33 -1.66 4.79
CA VAL A 58 2.91 -0.70 3.76
C VAL A 58 2.86 -1.39 2.42
N TYR A 59 1.68 -1.37 1.81
CA TYR A 59 1.41 -1.92 0.50
C TYR A 59 1.34 -0.81 -0.54
N HIS A 60 2.24 -0.84 -1.52
CA HIS A 60 2.28 0.11 -2.63
C HIS A 60 2.19 -0.65 -3.95
N MET A 61 1.09 -0.48 -4.68
CA MET A 61 0.96 -0.97 -6.06
C MET A 61 1.66 0.01 -7.00
N ASP A 62 2.75 -0.44 -7.58
CA ASP A 62 3.51 0.33 -8.54
C ASP A 62 3.01 0.02 -9.96
N TYR A 63 2.26 0.96 -10.53
CA TYR A 63 1.64 0.80 -11.84
C TYR A 63 2.59 1.17 -13.00
N GLU A 64 3.92 1.24 -12.80
CA GLU A 64 4.90 1.60 -13.82
C GLU A 64 4.76 3.05 -14.32
N ILE A 65 3.64 3.36 -14.97
CA ILE A 65 3.34 4.69 -15.55
C ILE A 65 2.71 5.59 -14.47
N GLN A 66 3.57 6.25 -13.70
CA GLN A 66 3.17 7.20 -12.66
C GLN A 66 3.96 8.50 -12.84
N TYR A 67 3.41 9.62 -12.34
CA TYR A 67 4.15 10.89 -12.32
C TYR A 67 5.43 10.78 -11.50
N SER A 68 6.54 11.31 -12.02
CA SER A 68 7.85 11.29 -11.33
C SER A 68 7.76 11.86 -9.92
N MET A 69 7.04 12.98 -9.74
CA MET A 69 6.82 13.58 -8.43
C MET A 69 6.11 12.64 -7.43
N THR A 70 5.20 11.77 -7.91
CA THR A 70 4.54 10.77 -7.07
C THR A 70 5.53 9.70 -6.65
N ILE A 71 6.35 9.21 -7.60
CA ILE A 71 7.39 8.20 -7.34
C ILE A 71 8.40 8.75 -6.34
N ASP A 72 8.93 9.96 -6.56
CA ASP A 72 9.88 10.62 -5.66
C ASP A 72 9.31 10.82 -4.25
N TYR A 73 8.02 11.15 -4.16
CA TYR A 73 7.32 11.28 -2.87
C TYR A 73 7.22 9.93 -2.15
N VAL A 74 6.80 8.88 -2.86
CA VAL A 74 6.70 7.52 -2.33
C VAL A 74 8.06 7.07 -1.81
N ASP A 75 9.11 7.16 -2.63
CA ASP A 75 10.45 6.73 -2.28
C ASP A 75 10.98 7.47 -1.04
N ARG A 76 10.80 8.79 -1.01
CA ARG A 76 11.21 9.62 0.14
C ARG A 76 10.52 9.23 1.44
N ILE A 77 9.19 9.00 1.41
CA ILE A 77 8.44 8.64 2.62
C ILE A 77 8.81 7.24 3.10
N LEU A 78 8.94 6.29 2.19
CA LEU A 78 9.29 4.91 2.55
C LEU A 78 10.71 4.82 3.11
N GLU A 79 11.68 5.48 2.48
CA GLU A 79 13.08 5.49 2.95
C GLU A 79 13.23 6.22 4.29
N ALA A 80 12.58 7.37 4.47
CA ALA A 80 12.65 8.14 5.72
C ALA A 80 12.08 7.40 6.94
N ASN A 81 11.27 6.36 6.73
CA ASN A 81 10.60 5.63 7.79
C ASN A 81 10.87 4.11 7.77
N LYS A 82 11.93 3.67 7.07
CA LYS A 82 12.29 2.24 6.96
C LYS A 82 12.58 1.55 8.30
N ASP A 83 12.86 2.33 9.33
CA ASP A 83 13.06 1.87 10.70
C ASP A 83 11.79 1.24 11.29
N ILE A 84 10.60 1.73 10.90
CA ILE A 84 9.30 1.27 11.41
C ILE A 84 8.40 0.67 10.33
N LEU A 85 8.73 0.81 9.04
CA LEU A 85 7.94 0.26 7.95
C LEU A 85 8.47 -1.10 7.48
N GLU A 86 7.55 -1.97 7.11
CA GLU A 86 7.77 -3.16 6.30
C GLU A 86 7.09 -2.93 4.94
N VAL A 87 7.89 -2.70 3.91
CA VAL A 87 7.42 -2.21 2.61
C VAL A 87 7.20 -3.35 1.64
N TYR A 88 6.03 -3.37 1.04
CA TYR A 88 5.62 -4.27 -0.04
C TYR A 88 5.34 -3.44 -1.29
N ARG A 89 6.41 -3.09 -2.04
CA ARG A 89 6.26 -2.45 -3.36
C ARG A 89 6.01 -3.52 -4.40
N VAL A 90 4.82 -3.52 -4.99
CA VAL A 90 4.35 -4.56 -5.89
C VAL A 90 4.47 -4.11 -7.34
N CYS A 91 5.33 -4.78 -8.10
CA CYS A 91 5.56 -4.59 -9.53
C CYS A 91 5.14 -5.87 -10.28
N VAL A 92 3.85 -6.00 -10.54
CA VAL A 92 3.22 -7.22 -11.09
C VAL A 92 2.33 -6.87 -12.28
N PRO A 93 2.34 -7.66 -13.38
CA PRO A 93 1.57 -7.37 -14.58
C PRO A 93 0.09 -7.80 -14.48
N PHE A 94 -0.63 -7.26 -13.50
CA PHE A 94 -2.08 -7.43 -13.40
C PHE A 94 -2.81 -6.55 -14.43
N LYS A 95 -4.07 -6.87 -14.69
CA LYS A 95 -4.93 -6.05 -15.55
C LYS A 95 -5.42 -4.82 -14.81
N VAL A 96 -5.25 -3.66 -15.43
CA VAL A 96 -5.72 -2.36 -14.93
C VAL A 96 -6.69 -1.77 -15.93
N THR A 97 -7.86 -1.38 -15.48
CA THR A 97 -8.85 -0.73 -16.34
C THR A 97 -8.30 0.55 -16.95
N THR A 98 -8.53 0.75 -18.24
CA THR A 98 -8.18 1.98 -18.94
C THR A 98 -9.37 2.56 -19.69
N CYS A 99 -9.43 3.87 -19.81
CA CYS A 99 -10.39 4.59 -20.65
C CYS A 99 -9.73 5.26 -21.86
N THR A 100 -8.47 4.98 -22.13
CA THR A 100 -7.70 5.61 -23.23
C THR A 100 -7.93 4.95 -24.59
N SER A 101 -8.56 3.77 -24.64
CA SER A 101 -8.84 3.05 -25.87
C SER A 101 -10.28 2.54 -25.89
N MET A 102 -10.93 2.65 -27.06
CA MET A 102 -12.24 2.03 -27.31
C MET A 102 -12.14 0.52 -27.63
N TYR A 103 -10.95 0.03 -27.95
CA TYR A 103 -10.70 -1.34 -28.39
C TYR A 103 -10.09 -2.22 -27.32
N GLN A 104 -9.45 -1.61 -26.31
CA GLN A 104 -8.78 -2.30 -25.23
C GLN A 104 -9.20 -1.65 -23.90
N ASN A 105 -9.86 -2.41 -23.06
CA ASN A 105 -10.42 -1.92 -21.80
C ASN A 105 -9.48 -2.08 -20.60
N TYR A 106 -8.28 -2.64 -20.81
CA TYR A 106 -7.25 -2.77 -19.79
C TYR A 106 -5.86 -2.60 -20.38
N TRP A 107 -4.89 -2.35 -19.53
CA TRP A 107 -3.47 -2.42 -19.80
C TRP A 107 -2.77 -3.19 -18.66
N ARG A 108 -1.50 -3.54 -18.85
CA ARG A 108 -0.72 -4.29 -17.86
C ARG A 108 0.57 -3.54 -17.59
N PRO A 109 0.77 -3.01 -16.36
CA PRO A 109 2.08 -2.50 -15.95
C PRO A 109 3.06 -3.67 -15.87
N TRP A 110 4.33 -3.40 -16.06
CA TRP A 110 5.41 -4.38 -15.91
C TRP A 110 5.22 -5.65 -16.75
N ASP A 111 4.52 -5.54 -17.88
CA ASP A 111 4.29 -6.67 -18.79
C ASP A 111 5.63 -7.14 -19.38
N PRO A 112 6.07 -8.39 -19.14
CA PRO A 112 7.35 -8.89 -19.64
C PRO A 112 7.47 -8.87 -21.17
N GLU A 113 6.34 -9.02 -21.87
CA GLU A 113 6.28 -8.99 -23.34
C GLU A 113 6.52 -7.57 -23.89
N MET A 114 6.33 -6.54 -23.07
CA MET A 114 6.48 -5.14 -23.42
C MET A 114 7.70 -4.49 -22.77
N ARG A 115 8.66 -5.27 -22.31
CA ARG A 115 9.81 -4.80 -21.53
C ARG A 115 10.63 -3.71 -22.25
N ASP A 116 10.71 -3.77 -23.55
CA ASP A 116 11.49 -2.81 -24.36
C ASP A 116 10.89 -1.38 -24.37
N ILE A 117 9.61 -1.26 -23.98
CA ILE A 117 8.90 0.02 -23.92
C ILE A 117 8.53 0.44 -22.48
N TRP A 118 9.00 -0.26 -21.47
CA TRP A 118 8.78 0.17 -20.08
C TRP A 118 9.32 1.58 -19.87
N VAL A 119 8.55 2.41 -19.19
CA VAL A 119 8.94 3.81 -18.94
C VAL A 119 10.12 3.92 -17.96
N ARG A 120 10.42 2.87 -17.22
CA ARG A 120 11.52 2.76 -16.27
C ARG A 120 11.80 1.31 -15.89
N ASN A 121 12.91 1.08 -15.22
CA ASN A 121 13.19 -0.23 -14.63
C ASN A 121 12.38 -0.48 -13.36
N ILE A 122 12.12 -1.75 -13.04
CA ILE A 122 11.56 -2.14 -11.74
C ILE A 122 12.52 -1.64 -10.64
N PRO A 123 12.02 -0.90 -9.63
CA PRO A 123 12.84 -0.43 -8.53
C PRO A 123 13.44 -1.59 -7.74
N GLU A 124 14.66 -1.41 -7.26
CA GLU A 124 15.34 -2.41 -6.45
C GLU A 124 14.53 -2.74 -5.17
N GLY A 125 14.50 -4.02 -4.80
CA GLY A 125 13.73 -4.49 -3.65
C GLY A 125 12.22 -4.60 -3.86
N SER A 126 11.72 -4.33 -5.09
CA SER A 126 10.31 -4.53 -5.42
C SER A 126 9.96 -6.02 -5.47
N MET A 127 8.70 -6.32 -5.19
CA MET A 127 8.14 -7.65 -5.26
C MET A 127 7.52 -7.89 -6.64
N THR A 128 7.86 -9.01 -7.24
CA THR A 128 7.39 -9.45 -8.57
C THR A 128 6.46 -10.66 -8.45
N VAL A 129 6.02 -11.20 -9.57
CA VAL A 129 5.12 -12.37 -9.62
C VAL A 129 5.65 -13.56 -8.82
N GLU A 130 6.95 -13.73 -8.75
CA GLU A 130 7.60 -14.84 -8.03
C GLU A 130 7.37 -14.81 -6.51
N ASN A 131 7.09 -13.62 -5.98
CA ASN A 131 6.84 -13.42 -4.55
C ASN A 131 5.40 -13.76 -4.13
N PHE A 132 4.49 -13.94 -5.09
CA PHE A 132 3.07 -14.09 -4.83
C PHE A 132 2.52 -15.40 -5.37
N PRO A 133 2.48 -16.48 -4.56
CA PRO A 133 2.02 -17.81 -5.01
C PRO A 133 0.55 -17.83 -5.43
N PHE A 134 -0.21 -16.81 -5.11
CA PHE A 134 -1.61 -16.66 -5.52
C PHE A 134 -1.79 -15.92 -6.85
N TYR A 135 -0.73 -15.38 -7.43
CA TYR A 135 -0.82 -14.63 -8.68
C TYR A 135 -1.19 -15.54 -9.85
N THR A 136 -2.05 -15.02 -10.73
CA THR A 136 -2.36 -15.63 -12.03
C THR A 136 -2.32 -14.56 -13.12
N ASP A 137 -1.89 -14.92 -14.31
CA ASP A 137 -1.64 -13.99 -15.42
C ASP A 137 -2.89 -13.19 -15.89
N ALA A 138 -4.09 -13.70 -15.61
CA ALA A 138 -5.35 -13.04 -15.99
C ALA A 138 -5.91 -12.11 -14.88
N MET A 139 -5.23 -12.00 -13.76
CA MET A 139 -5.73 -11.34 -12.55
C MET A 139 -5.88 -9.81 -12.75
N TRP A 140 -6.97 -9.25 -12.23
CA TRP A 140 -7.17 -7.81 -12.13
C TRP A 140 -6.49 -7.25 -10.87
N ASP A 141 -6.18 -5.96 -10.88
CA ASP A 141 -5.54 -5.25 -9.78
C ASP A 141 -6.35 -5.33 -8.47
N TYR A 142 -7.68 -5.20 -8.53
CA TYR A 142 -8.56 -5.32 -7.36
C TYR A 142 -8.61 -6.76 -6.81
N GLU A 143 -8.51 -7.77 -7.68
CA GLU A 143 -8.41 -9.17 -7.25
C GLU A 143 -7.08 -9.42 -6.54
N PHE A 144 -5.99 -8.84 -7.08
CA PHE A 144 -4.69 -8.90 -6.46
C PHE A 144 -4.71 -8.28 -5.06
N GLN A 145 -5.32 -7.09 -4.90
CA GLN A 145 -5.45 -6.43 -3.60
C GLN A 145 -6.15 -7.30 -2.55
N MET A 146 -7.27 -7.92 -2.93
CA MET A 146 -8.01 -8.83 -2.03
C MET A 146 -7.16 -10.03 -1.61
N ARG A 147 -6.46 -10.64 -2.56
CA ARG A 147 -5.60 -11.79 -2.27
C ARG A 147 -4.33 -11.41 -1.51
N PHE A 148 -3.80 -10.22 -1.76
CA PHE A 148 -2.69 -9.68 -0.98
C PHE A 148 -3.07 -9.54 0.51
N ALA A 149 -4.26 -9.04 0.81
CA ALA A 149 -4.72 -8.92 2.20
C ALA A 149 -4.80 -10.29 2.91
N GLN A 150 -5.25 -11.34 2.21
CA GLN A 150 -5.26 -12.71 2.73
C GLN A 150 -3.84 -13.27 2.87
N TRP A 151 -2.99 -13.03 1.88
CA TRP A 151 -1.61 -13.50 1.87
C TRP A 151 -0.79 -12.87 3.01
N ILE A 152 -0.88 -11.56 3.23
CA ILE A 152 -0.14 -10.89 4.30
C ILE A 152 -0.61 -11.32 5.69
N HIS A 153 -1.91 -11.65 5.84
CA HIS A 153 -2.46 -12.22 7.06
C HIS A 153 -1.77 -13.55 7.38
N THR A 154 -1.71 -14.45 6.41
CA THR A 154 -1.07 -15.76 6.57
C THR A 154 0.45 -15.64 6.70
N LYS A 155 1.09 -14.80 5.90
CA LYS A 155 2.54 -14.59 5.92
C LYS A 155 3.03 -14.11 7.30
N ASN A 156 2.26 -13.26 7.95
CA ASN A 156 2.61 -12.68 9.24
C ASN A 156 2.07 -13.49 10.42
N ASP A 157 1.48 -14.66 10.18
CA ASP A 157 0.85 -15.52 11.21
C ASP A 157 -0.08 -14.71 12.13
N ALA A 158 -0.86 -13.83 11.51
CA ALA A 158 -1.68 -12.87 12.22
C ALA A 158 -2.96 -13.50 12.76
N VAL A 159 -3.37 -13.06 13.95
CA VAL A 159 -4.69 -13.40 14.50
C VAL A 159 -5.76 -12.49 13.88
N ARG A 160 -5.44 -11.20 13.73
CA ARG A 160 -6.35 -10.19 13.17
C ARG A 160 -5.59 -9.20 12.30
N THR A 161 -6.01 -9.07 11.05
CA THR A 161 -5.43 -8.12 10.10
C THR A 161 -6.39 -6.97 9.82
N CYS A 162 -5.86 -5.75 9.81
CA CYS A 162 -6.56 -4.55 9.38
C CYS A 162 -5.84 -3.92 8.17
N CYS A 163 -6.55 -3.82 7.04
CA CYS A 163 -6.07 -3.07 5.88
C CYS A 163 -6.67 -1.66 5.90
N LEU A 164 -5.82 -0.65 5.96
CA LEU A 164 -6.20 0.76 5.97
C LEU A 164 -6.05 1.33 4.56
N ILE A 165 -7.10 2.00 4.09
CA ILE A 165 -7.17 2.61 2.76
C ILE A 165 -7.54 4.07 2.94
N GLY A 166 -6.81 4.99 2.30
CA GLY A 166 -7.04 6.43 2.31
C GLY A 166 -7.51 6.99 0.97
#